data_c901b5e4d8751113ae1d82623b4ff67c
#
_entry.id   c901b5e4d8751113ae1d82623b4ff67c
#
_cell.length_a   1.000
_cell.length_b   1.000
_cell.length_c   1.000
_cell.angle_alpha   90.00
_cell.angle_beta   90.00
_cell.angle_gamma   90.00
#
_symmetry.space_group_name_H-M   'P 1'
#
loop_
_entity.id
_entity.type
_entity.pdbx_description
1 polymer ?
#
loop_
_entity_poly.entity_id
_entity_poly.type
_entity_poly.pdbx_seq_one_letter_code
_entity_poly.pdbx_strand_id
1 'polypeptide(L)'
;MSRRRTGGLALLAALALVLAAVAPAVGAAAAGGPDVPAAQSDGLNPCVGTIDEERRPDTTTLVSIQGARAGDKTAALLVGFAPNGSVHGVHNDTADGRWWSYDVDPLPNGELLMATTQDRHTVIERIDPATGETTSTTDLENVEDAHDVDYLGDGEFVTVDKGDERNRVVIFDDSGEIVWQWRFDEHTDRFPEDGGGPYGKDWTHVNDVDPIGNDTLLVSVRNFDQVIAIDRDTKEIEWTLGEDDDYGILNEQHNPDFIEGEDGRTTVIVADSENDRVVEYSRTADDEWERTWSLSGGGLHEPRDADRLPNGNTLVTDRRGHRVLEVTPRGEVVWEVYTPWQPYDAERVGTDPGSEGPTMRQVGAEGDRTMTGGTIFDTEEIESCYAHLTGVERDRLVPEDELWGDGGELGDAATATPGDGGAEGGSGDGDADDGTDRVWTTVPDESTVETPGFGVPAAVAGLVAAAALAVALVARRRE
;
A
#
# COMPACT_ATOMS: atom_id res chain seq x y z
N MET A 1 40.19 -49.31 -56.89
CA MET A 1 39.67 -50.37 -56.01
C MET A 1 39.21 -49.68 -54.74
N SER A 2 37.98 -49.27 -54.70
CA SER A 2 36.80 -49.95 -54.13
C SER A 2 36.83 -50.02 -52.59
N ARG A 3 36.03 -49.24 -51.96
CA ARG A 3 35.04 -49.54 -50.89
C ARG A 3 34.40 -48.21 -50.41
N ARG A 4 33.28 -47.84 -50.95
CA ARG A 4 31.86 -48.09 -50.52
C ARG A 4 31.56 -47.58 -49.14
N ARG A 5 30.82 -46.47 -49.11
CA ARG A 5 29.43 -46.26 -48.64
C ARG A 5 28.91 -47.29 -47.63
N THR A 6 28.76 -46.90 -46.39
CA THR A 6 27.65 -47.29 -45.50
C THR A 6 27.70 -46.34 -44.29
N GLY A 7 26.81 -45.38 -44.23
CA GLY A 7 26.75 -44.44 -43.09
C GLY A 7 25.50 -43.56 -43.11
N GLY A 8 24.54 -43.87 -43.98
CA GLY A 8 23.38 -43.04 -44.21
C GLY A 8 22.03 -43.57 -43.68
N LEU A 9 22.00 -44.77 -43.09
CA LEU A 9 20.71 -45.39 -42.67
C LEU A 9 20.51 -45.50 -41.15
N ALA A 10 21.50 -45.21 -40.33
CA ALA A 10 21.36 -45.32 -38.88
C ALA A 10 20.77 -44.08 -38.18
N LEU A 11 20.69 -42.94 -38.89
CA LEU A 11 20.18 -41.68 -38.28
C LEU A 11 18.68 -41.50 -38.43
N LEU A 12 18.02 -42.21 -39.37
CA LEU A 12 16.58 -42.12 -39.58
C LEU A 12 15.78 -43.11 -38.69
N ALA A 13 16.41 -44.14 -38.16
CA ALA A 13 15.77 -45.08 -37.27
C ALA A 13 15.74 -44.59 -35.79
N ALA A 14 16.64 -43.66 -35.41
CA ALA A 14 16.67 -43.09 -34.06
C ALA A 14 15.64 -41.97 -33.87
N LEU A 15 15.18 -41.33 -34.95
CA LEU A 15 14.18 -40.25 -34.85
C LEU A 15 12.72 -40.79 -34.80
N ALA A 16 12.49 -42.03 -35.24
CA ALA A 16 11.16 -42.64 -35.22
C ALA A 16 10.80 -43.30 -33.88
N LEU A 17 11.77 -43.53 -32.99
CA LEU A 17 11.55 -44.15 -31.67
C LEU A 17 11.27 -43.13 -30.56
N VAL A 18 11.47 -41.83 -30.77
CA VAL A 18 11.22 -40.78 -29.78
C VAL A 18 9.78 -40.23 -29.88
N LEU A 19 9.09 -40.51 -30.99
CA LEU A 19 7.69 -40.02 -31.21
C LEU A 19 6.60 -41.01 -30.81
N ALA A 20 6.96 -42.21 -30.31
CA ALA A 20 5.98 -43.23 -29.95
C ALA A 20 5.73 -43.46 -28.44
N ALA A 21 6.31 -42.58 -27.56
CA ALA A 21 6.23 -42.73 -26.12
C ALA A 21 5.45 -41.63 -25.40
N VAL A 22 4.51 -40.95 -26.08
CA VAL A 22 3.54 -40.08 -25.43
C VAL A 22 2.15 -40.67 -25.66
N ALA A 23 1.84 -41.71 -24.89
CA ALA A 23 0.46 -42.13 -24.68
C ALA A 23 -0.06 -41.41 -23.43
N PRO A 24 -1.30 -40.86 -23.44
CA PRO A 24 -1.84 -40.18 -22.27
C PRO A 24 -2.12 -41.20 -21.16
N ALA A 25 -1.50 -40.99 -20.02
CA ALA A 25 -1.92 -41.67 -18.78
C ALA A 25 -3.27 -41.06 -18.35
N VAL A 26 -4.35 -41.80 -18.59
CA VAL A 26 -5.66 -41.49 -18.03
C VAL A 26 -5.67 -41.95 -16.58
N GLY A 27 -5.91 -41.03 -15.68
CA GLY A 27 -6.61 -41.31 -14.43
C GLY A 27 -5.80 -41.77 -13.25
N ALA A 28 -5.33 -40.83 -12.43
CA ALA A 28 -5.42 -40.98 -10.99
C ALA A 28 -6.24 -39.79 -10.49
N ALA A 29 -7.42 -40.05 -9.98
CA ALA A 29 -8.23 -39.06 -9.29
C ALA A 29 -7.42 -38.59 -8.09
N ALA A 30 -7.00 -37.33 -8.09
CA ALA A 30 -6.57 -36.64 -6.89
C ALA A 30 -7.78 -36.60 -5.95
N ALA A 31 -7.60 -37.10 -4.75
CA ALA A 31 -8.57 -36.95 -3.67
C ALA A 31 -8.84 -35.46 -3.51
N GLY A 32 -10.09 -35.05 -3.60
CA GLY A 32 -10.52 -33.68 -3.42
C GLY A 32 -10.05 -33.18 -2.07
N GLY A 33 -9.25 -32.10 -2.09
CA GLY A 33 -9.21 -31.19 -0.98
C GLY A 33 -10.62 -30.63 -0.73
N PRO A 34 -10.89 -30.09 0.44
CA PRO A 34 -12.20 -29.50 0.71
C PRO A 34 -12.47 -28.47 -0.38
N ASP A 35 -13.65 -28.61 -1.01
CA ASP A 35 -14.18 -27.61 -1.95
C ASP A 35 -14.22 -26.28 -1.22
N VAL A 36 -13.29 -25.39 -1.51
CA VAL A 36 -13.44 -23.97 -1.20
C VAL A 36 -14.61 -23.53 -2.07
N PRO A 37 -15.75 -23.10 -1.48
CA PRO A 37 -16.85 -22.63 -2.28
C PRO A 37 -16.34 -21.47 -3.14
N ALA A 38 -16.38 -21.60 -4.45
CA ALA A 38 -16.22 -20.48 -5.33
C ALA A 38 -17.19 -19.40 -4.86
N ALA A 39 -16.68 -18.20 -4.58
CA ALA A 39 -17.50 -17.07 -4.20
C ALA A 39 -18.64 -16.99 -5.23
N GLN A 40 -19.86 -17.26 -4.79
CA GLN A 40 -21.04 -17.08 -5.63
C GLN A 40 -21.23 -15.57 -5.74
N SER A 41 -20.61 -14.97 -6.74
CA SER A 41 -20.95 -13.62 -7.16
C SER A 41 -22.42 -13.67 -7.62
N ASP A 42 -23.32 -13.28 -6.76
CA ASP A 42 -24.71 -13.01 -7.12
C ASP A 42 -24.77 -11.75 -8.02
N GLY A 43 -23.97 -11.68 -9.06
CA GLY A 43 -24.05 -10.73 -10.18
C GLY A 43 -24.11 -9.22 -9.88
N LEU A 44 -23.92 -8.79 -8.63
CA LEU A 44 -24.17 -7.42 -8.19
C LEU A 44 -22.95 -6.69 -7.63
N ASN A 45 -21.93 -7.38 -7.14
CA ASN A 45 -20.70 -6.74 -6.66
C ASN A 45 -19.47 -7.59 -7.00
N PRO A 46 -18.73 -7.24 -8.06
CA PRO A 46 -17.55 -8.00 -8.47
C PRO A 46 -16.30 -7.74 -7.60
N CYS A 47 -16.41 -6.90 -6.57
CA CYS A 47 -15.28 -6.56 -5.69
C CYS A 47 -15.21 -7.44 -4.43
N VAL A 48 -16.09 -8.40 -4.26
CA VAL A 48 -16.10 -9.26 -3.07
C VAL A 48 -15.17 -10.44 -3.25
N GLY A 49 -14.23 -10.61 -2.32
CA GLY A 49 -13.39 -11.78 -2.17
C GLY A 49 -13.94 -12.76 -1.12
N THR A 50 -13.09 -13.15 -0.17
CA THR A 50 -13.44 -14.06 0.92
C THR A 50 -14.19 -13.32 2.03
N ILE A 51 -15.38 -13.78 2.41
CA ILE A 51 -16.15 -13.29 3.55
C ILE A 51 -16.51 -14.45 4.48
N ASP A 52 -15.96 -14.47 5.68
CA ASP A 52 -16.39 -15.37 6.75
C ASP A 52 -17.52 -14.71 7.53
N GLU A 53 -18.74 -15.19 7.35
CA GLU A 53 -19.95 -14.59 7.93
C GLU A 53 -19.95 -14.52 9.47
N GLU A 54 -19.16 -15.34 10.16
CA GLU A 54 -19.08 -15.39 11.61
C GLU A 54 -17.98 -14.48 12.18
N ARG A 55 -16.97 -14.12 11.35
CA ARG A 55 -15.77 -13.39 11.76
C ARG A 55 -15.53 -12.09 10.98
N ARG A 56 -16.42 -11.77 10.05
CA ARG A 56 -16.34 -10.52 9.28
C ARG A 56 -16.40 -9.30 10.22
N PRO A 57 -15.90 -8.15 9.78
CA PRO A 57 -16.04 -6.89 10.54
C PRO A 57 -17.50 -6.55 10.85
N ASP A 58 -17.70 -5.72 11.85
CA ASP A 58 -19.04 -5.22 12.23
C ASP A 58 -19.31 -3.83 11.60
N THR A 59 -18.26 -3.11 11.16
CA THR A 59 -18.33 -1.76 10.61
C THR A 59 -17.71 -1.66 9.22
N THR A 60 -17.89 -0.54 8.58
CA THR A 60 -17.32 -0.21 7.25
C THR A 60 -15.79 -0.20 7.29
N THR A 61 -15.18 -0.62 6.20
CA THR A 61 -13.75 -0.40 5.91
C THR A 61 -13.64 0.67 4.84
N LEU A 62 -12.89 1.72 5.12
CA LEU A 62 -12.47 2.72 4.15
C LEU A 62 -11.20 2.23 3.47
N VAL A 63 -11.06 2.49 2.19
CA VAL A 63 -9.85 2.11 1.44
C VAL A 63 -9.50 3.23 0.47
N SER A 64 -8.31 3.78 0.62
CA SER A 64 -7.73 4.66 -0.37
C SER A 64 -7.08 3.85 -1.50
N ILE A 65 -7.27 4.28 -2.73
CA ILE A 65 -6.73 3.60 -3.91
C ILE A 65 -5.88 4.59 -4.67
N GLN A 66 -4.58 4.34 -4.76
CA GLN A 66 -3.61 5.19 -5.45
C GLN A 66 -3.97 5.40 -6.92
N GLY A 67 -4.55 4.41 -7.59
CA GLY A 67 -5.00 4.55 -8.96
C GLY A 67 -3.87 4.52 -9.98
N ALA A 68 -2.98 3.53 -9.88
CA ALA A 68 -1.90 3.32 -10.83
C ALA A 68 -1.96 1.93 -11.48
N ARG A 69 -1.82 1.86 -12.82
CA ARG A 69 -1.81 0.61 -13.59
C ARG A 69 -0.75 0.65 -14.68
N ALA A 70 0.22 -0.23 -14.62
CA ALA A 70 1.27 -0.39 -15.64
C ALA A 70 2.00 0.93 -16.00
N GLY A 71 2.18 1.82 -15.01
CA GLY A 71 2.84 3.11 -15.18
C GLY A 71 1.92 4.25 -15.64
N ASP A 72 0.63 3.97 -15.84
CA ASP A 72 -0.36 4.99 -16.18
C ASP A 72 -1.24 5.30 -14.95
N LYS A 73 -1.55 6.57 -14.73
CA LYS A 73 -2.55 6.98 -13.73
C LYS A 73 -3.93 6.51 -14.14
N THR A 74 -4.66 5.95 -13.20
CA THR A 74 -6.10 5.64 -13.32
C THR A 74 -6.86 6.49 -12.32
N ALA A 75 -8.17 6.32 -12.19
CA ALA A 75 -8.92 7.05 -11.17
C ALA A 75 -8.39 6.68 -9.79
N ALA A 76 -8.01 7.70 -9.01
CA ALA A 76 -7.74 7.59 -7.59
C ALA A 76 -9.07 7.65 -6.84
N LEU A 77 -9.28 6.75 -5.89
CA LEU A 77 -10.59 6.56 -5.26
C LEU A 77 -10.43 6.44 -3.73
N LEU A 78 -11.42 6.90 -2.99
CA LEU A 78 -11.67 6.47 -1.62
C LEU A 78 -12.98 5.70 -1.62
N VAL A 79 -12.96 4.47 -1.12
CA VAL A 79 -14.11 3.54 -1.21
C VAL A 79 -14.52 3.06 0.18
N GLY A 80 -15.80 3.16 0.51
CA GLY A 80 -16.39 2.55 1.70
C GLY A 80 -16.95 1.15 1.41
N PHE A 81 -16.41 0.14 2.08
CA PHE A 81 -16.87 -1.25 1.98
C PHE A 81 -17.63 -1.68 3.23
N ALA A 82 -18.86 -2.15 3.07
CA ALA A 82 -19.64 -2.75 4.15
C ALA A 82 -19.01 -4.06 4.67
N PRO A 83 -19.41 -4.53 5.86
CA PRO A 83 -18.98 -5.82 6.41
C PRO A 83 -19.14 -7.02 5.48
N ASN A 84 -20.13 -7.01 4.61
CA ASN A 84 -20.38 -8.06 3.61
C ASN A 84 -19.65 -7.82 2.28
N GLY A 85 -18.73 -6.85 2.23
CA GLY A 85 -17.97 -6.47 1.05
C GLY A 85 -18.74 -5.65 0.01
N SER A 86 -19.99 -5.25 0.27
CA SER A 86 -20.70 -4.36 -0.66
C SER A 86 -20.15 -2.94 -0.58
N VAL A 87 -20.11 -2.23 -1.71
CA VAL A 87 -19.68 -0.84 -1.79
C VAL A 87 -20.80 0.06 -1.26
N HIS A 88 -20.52 0.88 -0.25
CA HIS A 88 -21.42 1.92 0.24
C HIS A 88 -21.34 3.16 -0.64
N GLY A 89 -20.15 3.60 -0.98
CA GLY A 89 -19.91 4.76 -1.81
C GLY A 89 -18.48 4.86 -2.27
N VAL A 90 -18.25 5.79 -3.21
CA VAL A 90 -16.95 6.07 -3.80
C VAL A 90 -16.78 7.59 -3.86
N HIS A 91 -15.67 8.09 -3.32
CA HIS A 91 -15.20 9.44 -3.54
C HIS A 91 -14.17 9.42 -4.67
N ASN A 92 -14.26 10.36 -5.61
CA ASN A 92 -13.38 10.42 -6.78
C ASN A 92 -13.23 11.86 -7.24
N ASP A 93 -12.09 12.47 -7.00
CA ASP A 93 -11.77 13.82 -7.37
C ASP A 93 -10.78 13.92 -8.56
N THR A 94 -10.65 12.85 -9.32
CA THR A 94 -9.83 12.83 -10.53
C THR A 94 -10.23 13.94 -11.52
N ALA A 95 -11.53 14.29 -11.59
CA ALA A 95 -12.03 15.37 -12.41
C ALA A 95 -11.52 16.76 -11.99
N ASP A 96 -11.16 16.93 -10.72
CA ASP A 96 -10.58 18.15 -10.15
C ASP A 96 -9.06 18.18 -10.27
N GLY A 97 -8.48 17.23 -10.99
CA GLY A 97 -7.05 17.14 -11.25
C GLY A 97 -6.23 16.58 -10.09
N ARG A 98 -6.91 15.94 -9.11
CA ARG A 98 -6.26 15.25 -8.00
C ARG A 98 -6.08 13.79 -8.35
N TRP A 99 -4.90 13.30 -8.06
CA TRP A 99 -4.47 11.94 -8.39
C TRP A 99 -3.76 11.34 -7.19
N TRP A 100 -3.77 10.01 -7.11
CA TRP A 100 -3.13 9.25 -6.06
C TRP A 100 -3.64 9.61 -4.68
N SER A 101 -4.74 8.94 -4.30
CA SER A 101 -5.19 8.92 -2.92
C SER A 101 -4.24 8.03 -2.13
N TYR A 102 -3.66 8.61 -1.11
CA TYR A 102 -2.73 7.95 -0.22
C TYR A 102 -3.41 7.62 1.11
N ASP A 103 -2.92 8.13 2.18
CA ASP A 103 -3.43 7.94 3.51
C ASP A 103 -4.83 8.50 3.71
N VAL A 104 -5.64 7.88 4.60
CA VAL A 104 -6.99 8.31 4.96
C VAL A 104 -7.31 8.08 6.43
N ASP A 105 -7.46 9.15 7.20
CA ASP A 105 -7.71 9.13 8.63
C ASP A 105 -9.08 9.64 9.04
N PRO A 106 -9.75 9.02 10.01
CA PRO A 106 -10.90 9.61 10.66
C PRO A 106 -10.49 10.76 11.59
N LEU A 107 -11.10 11.94 11.40
CA LEU A 107 -10.91 13.09 12.27
C LEU A 107 -11.87 13.06 13.48
N PRO A 108 -11.50 13.67 14.62
CA PRO A 108 -12.36 13.73 15.81
C PRO A 108 -13.73 14.39 15.59
N ASN A 109 -13.86 15.20 14.55
CA ASN A 109 -15.13 15.83 14.18
C ASN A 109 -16.02 14.95 13.29
N GLY A 110 -15.55 13.74 12.95
CA GLY A 110 -16.26 12.78 12.12
C GLY A 110 -16.07 12.97 10.61
N GLU A 111 -15.24 13.93 10.16
CA GLU A 111 -14.76 14.01 8.78
C GLU A 111 -13.61 13.01 8.58
N LEU A 112 -13.27 12.77 7.33
CA LEU A 112 -12.06 12.05 6.94
C LEU A 112 -11.00 13.05 6.47
N LEU A 113 -9.76 12.78 6.80
CA LEU A 113 -8.57 13.44 6.29
C LEU A 113 -7.98 12.56 5.21
N MET A 114 -7.49 13.12 4.10
CA MET A 114 -6.88 12.35 3.03
C MET A 114 -5.78 13.15 2.34
N ALA A 115 -4.63 12.52 2.12
CA ALA A 115 -3.56 13.07 1.31
C ALA A 115 -3.75 12.71 -0.17
N THR A 116 -3.67 13.72 -1.06
CA THR A 116 -3.74 13.56 -2.52
C THR A 116 -2.67 14.40 -3.22
N THR A 117 -2.36 14.07 -4.46
CA THR A 117 -1.39 14.81 -5.28
C THR A 117 -2.09 15.57 -6.40
N GLN A 118 -1.74 16.85 -6.56
CA GLN A 118 -2.13 17.69 -7.70
C GLN A 118 -0.89 18.40 -8.27
N ASP A 119 -0.60 18.23 -9.55
CA ASP A 119 0.54 18.90 -10.22
C ASP A 119 1.89 18.80 -9.44
N ARG A 120 2.17 17.65 -8.80
CA ARG A 120 3.33 17.35 -7.94
C ARG A 120 3.31 17.96 -6.53
N HIS A 121 2.40 18.84 -6.19
CA HIS A 121 2.25 19.29 -4.81
C HIS A 121 1.15 18.50 -4.08
N THR A 122 1.18 18.55 -2.78
CA THR A 122 0.24 17.85 -1.91
C THR A 122 -1.00 18.68 -1.68
N VAL A 123 -2.16 18.05 -1.80
CA VAL A 123 -3.44 18.60 -1.39
C VAL A 123 -4.03 17.72 -0.31
N ILE A 124 -4.31 18.30 0.85
CA ILE A 124 -4.99 17.61 1.94
C ILE A 124 -6.49 17.91 1.83
N GLU A 125 -7.28 16.86 1.81
CA GLU A 125 -8.74 16.93 1.71
C GLU A 125 -9.40 16.58 3.03
N ARG A 126 -10.47 17.29 3.36
CA ARG A 126 -11.44 16.86 4.37
C ARG A 126 -12.71 16.42 3.66
N ILE A 127 -13.20 15.25 4.00
CA ILE A 127 -14.33 14.62 3.32
C ILE A 127 -15.39 14.28 4.35
N ASP A 128 -16.64 14.66 4.07
CA ASP A 128 -17.79 14.20 4.85
C ASP A 128 -18.12 12.74 4.46
N PRO A 129 -17.88 11.76 5.33
CA PRO A 129 -18.10 10.35 4.99
C PRO A 129 -19.58 10.00 4.76
N ALA A 130 -20.52 10.81 5.30
CA ALA A 130 -21.95 10.59 5.10
C ALA A 130 -22.43 10.99 3.71
N THR A 131 -21.72 11.89 3.02
CA THR A 131 -22.07 12.37 1.69
C THR A 131 -21.02 12.07 0.63
N GLY A 132 -19.80 11.70 1.04
CA GLY A 132 -18.66 11.54 0.15
C GLY A 132 -18.19 12.85 -0.49
N GLU A 133 -18.63 14.01 0.02
CA GLU A 133 -18.26 15.33 -0.53
C GLU A 133 -17.04 15.91 0.17
N THR A 134 -16.14 16.53 -0.57
CA THR A 134 -15.03 17.32 -0.02
C THR A 134 -15.59 18.57 0.65
N THR A 135 -15.35 18.71 1.96
CA THR A 135 -15.79 19.86 2.77
C THR A 135 -14.79 21.01 2.73
N SER A 136 -13.50 20.68 2.68
CA SER A 136 -12.42 21.66 2.51
C SER A 136 -11.16 21.00 1.94
N THR A 137 -10.28 21.86 1.39
CA THR A 137 -8.95 21.45 0.92
C THR A 137 -7.90 22.40 1.48
N THR A 138 -6.73 21.85 1.84
CA THR A 138 -5.54 22.63 2.17
C THR A 138 -4.45 22.32 1.14
N ASP A 139 -4.04 23.35 0.43
CA ASP A 139 -3.08 23.22 -0.67
C ASP A 139 -1.67 23.50 -0.14
N LEU A 140 -0.82 22.49 -0.14
CA LEU A 140 0.55 22.56 0.35
C LEU A 140 1.53 22.72 -0.83
N GLU A 141 1.52 23.89 -1.49
CA GLU A 141 2.35 24.21 -2.67
C GLU A 141 3.87 23.95 -2.48
N ASN A 142 4.33 23.87 -1.23
CA ASN A 142 5.73 23.64 -0.88
C ASN A 142 6.01 22.25 -0.29
N VAL A 143 5.06 21.32 -0.41
CA VAL A 143 5.19 19.90 -0.03
C VAL A 143 4.90 19.07 -1.26
N GLU A 144 5.86 18.27 -1.66
CA GLU A 144 5.75 17.46 -2.87
C GLU A 144 5.45 16.00 -2.51
N ASP A 145 4.35 15.49 -3.11
CA ASP A 145 4.02 14.07 -3.15
C ASP A 145 4.06 13.41 -1.75
N ALA A 146 3.34 14.04 -0.80
CA ALA A 146 3.16 13.46 0.52
C ALA A 146 2.29 12.22 0.44
N HIS A 147 2.72 11.16 1.07
CA HIS A 147 2.03 9.88 1.07
C HIS A 147 1.17 9.66 2.32
N ASP A 148 1.24 10.62 3.25
CA ASP A 148 0.66 10.46 4.56
C ASP A 148 0.27 11.80 5.17
N VAL A 149 -0.73 11.84 6.07
CA VAL A 149 -1.13 13.03 6.81
C VAL A 149 -1.90 12.70 8.09
N ASP A 150 -1.39 13.10 9.24
CA ASP A 150 -2.01 12.90 10.53
C ASP A 150 -2.44 14.16 11.24
N TYR A 151 -3.49 14.05 12.04
CA TYR A 151 -3.98 15.12 12.90
C TYR A 151 -3.33 15.08 14.29
N LEU A 152 -2.59 16.13 14.64
CA LEU A 152 -1.90 16.26 15.91
C LEU A 152 -2.72 16.93 17.03
N GLY A 153 -3.93 17.38 16.73
CA GLY A 153 -4.73 18.17 17.65
C GLY A 153 -4.52 19.69 17.47
N ASP A 154 -5.42 20.47 18.07
CA ASP A 154 -5.35 21.95 18.09
C ASP A 154 -5.20 22.63 16.72
N GLY A 155 -5.60 21.96 15.62
CA GLY A 155 -5.49 22.46 14.25
C GLY A 155 -4.10 22.33 13.65
N GLU A 156 -3.25 21.46 14.20
CA GLU A 156 -1.97 21.07 13.64
C GLU A 156 -2.06 19.67 12.98
N PHE A 157 -1.33 19.51 11.88
CA PHE A 157 -1.24 18.30 11.10
C PHE A 157 0.22 18.01 10.80
N VAL A 158 0.60 16.74 10.71
CA VAL A 158 1.94 16.31 10.28
C VAL A 158 1.83 15.62 8.93
N THR A 159 2.87 15.74 8.11
CA THR A 159 3.01 15.04 6.84
C THR A 159 4.48 14.94 6.43
N VAL A 160 4.75 14.18 5.39
CA VAL A 160 6.07 14.00 4.79
C VAL A 160 6.21 14.81 3.49
N ASP A 161 7.44 15.22 3.16
CA ASP A 161 7.79 15.90 1.91
C ASP A 161 8.98 15.19 1.28
N LYS A 162 8.73 14.42 0.23
CA LYS A 162 9.76 13.67 -0.50
C LYS A 162 10.22 14.37 -1.78
N GLY A 163 9.98 15.67 -1.88
CA GLY A 163 10.39 16.47 -3.04
C GLY A 163 11.88 16.36 -3.35
N ASP A 164 12.23 16.45 -4.63
CA ASP A 164 13.59 16.22 -5.17
C ASP A 164 14.72 16.89 -4.34
N GLU A 165 14.49 18.12 -3.86
CA GLU A 165 15.46 18.92 -3.10
C GLU A 165 15.09 19.08 -1.61
N ARG A 166 13.97 18.51 -1.16
CA ARG A 166 13.42 18.71 0.18
C ARG A 166 12.89 17.39 0.73
N ASN A 167 13.71 16.65 1.37
CA ASN A 167 13.29 15.44 2.08
C ASN A 167 13.16 15.82 3.56
N ARG A 168 11.94 15.83 4.09
CA ARG A 168 11.64 16.31 5.45
C ARG A 168 10.29 15.82 5.97
N VAL A 169 10.13 15.91 7.29
CA VAL A 169 8.84 15.84 7.97
C VAL A 169 8.41 17.27 8.29
N VAL A 170 7.16 17.62 8.09
CA VAL A 170 6.62 18.95 8.34
C VAL A 170 5.36 18.91 9.19
N ILE A 171 5.19 19.89 10.08
CA ILE A 171 3.92 20.17 10.73
C ILE A 171 3.38 21.47 10.15
N PHE A 172 2.11 21.48 9.77
CA PHE A 172 1.41 22.63 9.24
C PHE A 172 0.11 22.87 10.01
N ASP A 173 -0.38 24.11 9.95
CA ASP A 173 -1.65 24.49 10.57
C ASP A 173 -2.83 24.44 9.58
N ASP A 174 -4.05 24.68 10.06
CA ASP A 174 -5.28 24.73 9.24
C ASP A 174 -5.19 25.67 8.02
N SER A 175 -4.25 26.60 7.98
CA SER A 175 -4.02 27.49 6.85
C SER A 175 -3.02 26.96 5.83
N GLY A 176 -2.36 25.83 6.13
CA GLY A 176 -1.26 25.27 5.34
C GLY A 176 0.09 25.95 5.60
N GLU A 177 0.22 26.81 6.66
CA GLU A 177 1.51 27.38 7.05
C GLU A 177 2.34 26.34 7.79
N ILE A 178 3.58 26.06 7.31
CA ILE A 178 4.49 25.13 7.98
C ILE A 178 5.01 25.79 9.27
N VAL A 179 4.66 25.20 10.40
CA VAL A 179 5.00 25.70 11.74
C VAL A 179 6.21 24.98 12.37
N TRP A 180 6.51 23.77 11.89
CA TRP A 180 7.65 22.98 12.32
C TRP A 180 8.16 22.13 11.14
N GLN A 181 9.46 21.78 11.16
CA GLN A 181 10.04 20.82 10.22
C GLN A 181 11.26 20.12 10.80
N TRP A 182 11.50 18.90 10.31
CA TRP A 182 12.71 18.13 10.51
C TRP A 182 13.28 17.71 9.16
N ARG A 183 14.55 17.96 8.89
CA ARG A 183 15.15 17.79 7.56
C ARG A 183 16.21 16.71 7.55
N PHE A 184 16.13 15.78 6.61
CA PHE A 184 17.10 14.70 6.46
C PHE A 184 18.51 15.20 6.09
N ASP A 185 18.64 16.26 5.31
CA ASP A 185 19.93 16.85 4.93
C ASP A 185 20.67 17.56 6.09
N GLU A 186 20.03 17.74 7.24
CA GLU A 186 20.66 18.19 8.49
C GLU A 186 21.20 17.02 9.32
N HIS A 187 20.94 15.76 8.91
CA HIS A 187 21.33 14.53 9.61
C HIS A 187 22.13 13.58 8.72
N THR A 188 23.06 14.11 7.92
CA THR A 188 23.85 13.35 6.93
C THR A 188 24.82 12.32 7.53
N ASP A 189 25.03 12.32 8.83
CA ASP A 189 25.72 11.27 9.56
C ASP A 189 24.87 10.00 9.75
N ARG A 190 23.55 10.13 9.65
CA ARG A 190 22.58 9.03 9.71
C ARG A 190 22.04 8.68 8.32
N PHE A 191 21.84 9.68 7.49
CA PHE A 191 21.34 9.57 6.11
C PHE A 191 22.38 10.18 5.15
N PRO A 192 23.43 9.43 4.76
CA PRO A 192 24.46 9.94 3.87
C PRO A 192 23.94 10.12 2.43
N GLU A 193 24.48 11.10 1.70
CA GLU A 193 24.09 11.40 0.32
C GLU A 193 24.36 10.25 -0.68
N ASP A 194 25.20 9.29 -0.31
CA ASP A 194 25.51 8.08 -1.10
C ASP A 194 24.78 6.82 -0.60
N GLY A 195 23.88 6.95 0.39
CA GLY A 195 22.97 5.92 0.87
C GLY A 195 21.55 6.15 0.37
N GLY A 196 20.67 5.18 0.58
CA GLY A 196 19.31 5.24 0.16
C GLY A 196 19.14 5.32 -1.36
N GLY A 197 18.15 6.11 -1.81
CA GLY A 197 17.88 6.36 -3.23
C GLY A 197 18.77 7.43 -3.86
N PRO A 198 18.50 7.82 -5.13
CA PRO A 198 19.30 8.83 -5.83
C PRO A 198 19.19 10.22 -5.20
N TYR A 199 20.26 10.72 -4.59
CA TYR A 199 20.31 12.04 -3.97
C TYR A 199 19.85 13.16 -4.91
N GLY A 200 18.99 14.07 -4.42
CA GLY A 200 18.43 15.16 -5.21
C GLY A 200 17.37 14.72 -6.24
N LYS A 201 16.79 13.54 -6.07
CA LYS A 201 15.65 13.01 -6.84
C LYS A 201 14.70 12.28 -5.94
N ASP A 202 15.03 11.06 -5.55
CA ASP A 202 14.23 10.17 -4.73
C ASP A 202 15.11 9.58 -3.62
N TRP A 203 15.71 10.45 -2.82
CA TRP A 203 16.78 10.11 -1.89
C TRP A 203 16.29 9.30 -0.69
N THR A 204 15.43 9.87 0.12
CA THR A 204 14.92 9.18 1.31
C THR A 204 13.65 8.40 1.02
N HIS A 205 12.85 8.90 0.08
CA HIS A 205 11.49 8.44 -0.16
C HIS A 205 10.73 8.27 1.16
N VAL A 206 10.83 9.30 2.03
CA VAL A 206 10.06 9.32 3.26
C VAL A 206 8.58 9.25 2.89
N ASN A 207 7.88 8.24 3.38
CA ASN A 207 6.56 7.89 2.89
C ASN A 207 5.48 7.78 3.96
N ASP A 208 5.85 8.03 5.24
CA ASP A 208 4.90 7.88 6.32
C ASP A 208 5.37 8.56 7.58
N VAL A 209 4.43 9.10 8.39
CA VAL A 209 4.70 9.74 9.67
C VAL A 209 3.53 9.71 10.63
N ASP A 210 3.58 8.92 11.70
CA ASP A 210 2.55 8.82 12.73
C ASP A 210 2.93 9.51 14.03
N PRO A 211 1.99 10.09 14.77
CA PRO A 211 2.23 10.56 16.11
C PRO A 211 2.28 9.40 17.13
N ILE A 212 3.34 9.30 17.90
CA ILE A 212 3.42 8.44 19.10
C ILE A 212 3.22 9.30 20.34
N GLY A 213 2.02 9.26 20.90
CA GLY A 213 1.69 10.15 22.02
C GLY A 213 1.73 11.63 21.61
N ASN A 214 2.27 12.50 22.46
CA ASN A 214 2.22 13.95 22.18
C ASN A 214 3.52 14.52 21.56
N ASP A 215 4.65 13.84 21.76
CA ASP A 215 5.97 14.45 21.58
C ASP A 215 6.87 13.70 20.58
N THR A 216 6.49 12.52 20.12
CA THR A 216 7.30 11.67 19.24
C THR A 216 6.59 11.43 17.90
N LEU A 217 7.34 11.44 16.82
CA LEU A 217 6.87 11.07 15.47
C LEU A 217 7.55 9.77 15.05
N LEU A 218 6.76 8.78 14.66
CA LEU A 218 7.21 7.59 13.95
C LEU A 218 7.36 7.96 12.48
N VAL A 219 8.43 7.57 11.83
CA VAL A 219 8.69 7.97 10.43
C VAL A 219 9.26 6.82 9.65
N SER A 220 8.65 6.50 8.53
CA SER A 220 9.18 5.52 7.57
C SER A 220 10.10 6.19 6.56
N VAL A 221 11.36 5.77 6.55
CA VAL A 221 12.39 6.24 5.60
C VAL A 221 12.65 5.12 4.60
N ARG A 222 11.75 5.01 3.60
CA ARG A 222 11.62 3.86 2.70
C ARG A 222 12.96 3.46 2.05
N ASN A 223 13.65 4.41 1.39
CA ASN A 223 14.86 4.09 0.64
C ASN A 223 16.10 3.86 1.52
N PHE A 224 15.99 4.04 2.82
CA PHE A 224 17.00 3.65 3.80
C PHE A 224 16.64 2.39 4.59
N ASP A 225 15.51 1.74 4.24
CA ASP A 225 15.05 0.53 4.90
C ASP A 225 14.93 0.70 6.43
N GLN A 226 14.51 1.89 6.87
CA GLN A 226 14.48 2.28 8.28
C GLN A 226 13.14 2.88 8.70
N VAL A 227 12.75 2.55 9.93
CA VAL A 227 11.71 3.27 10.68
C VAL A 227 12.42 3.97 11.83
N ILE A 228 12.17 5.25 12.02
CA ILE A 228 12.79 6.08 13.07
C ILE A 228 11.73 6.73 13.96
N ALA A 229 12.08 6.99 15.21
CA ALA A 229 11.27 7.83 16.08
C ALA A 229 12.00 9.16 16.34
N ILE A 230 11.32 10.28 16.13
CA ILE A 230 11.84 11.62 16.26
C ILE A 230 11.13 12.32 17.42
N ASP A 231 11.87 12.79 18.42
CA ASP A 231 11.35 13.66 19.46
C ASP A 231 11.11 15.08 18.88
N ARG A 232 9.87 15.57 18.94
CA ARG A 232 9.45 16.86 18.32
C ARG A 232 10.12 18.08 18.95
N ASP A 233 10.41 18.02 20.26
CA ASP A 233 10.98 19.15 21.01
C ASP A 233 12.47 19.28 20.80
N THR A 234 13.21 18.15 20.90
CA THR A 234 14.66 18.10 20.77
C THR A 234 15.14 17.91 19.35
N LYS A 235 14.30 17.37 18.48
CA LYS A 235 14.62 16.94 17.11
C LYS A 235 15.69 15.84 17.03
N GLU A 236 15.86 15.08 18.11
CA GLU A 236 16.78 13.94 18.16
C GLU A 236 16.04 12.66 17.72
N ILE A 237 16.75 11.75 17.06
CA ILE A 237 16.24 10.40 16.80
C ILE A 237 16.39 9.58 18.08
N GLU A 238 15.27 9.14 18.65
CA GLU A 238 15.24 8.35 19.87
C GLU A 238 15.66 6.89 19.65
N TRP A 239 15.21 6.32 18.53
CA TRP A 239 15.54 4.96 18.13
C TRP A 239 15.35 4.77 16.62
N THR A 240 15.93 3.67 16.12
CA THR A 240 15.84 3.25 14.72
C THR A 240 15.58 1.75 14.68
N LEU A 241 14.67 1.32 13.80
CA LEU A 241 14.47 -0.06 13.38
C LEU A 241 14.91 -0.17 11.92
N GLY A 242 15.71 -1.18 11.58
CA GLY A 242 16.27 -1.34 10.24
C GLY A 242 17.65 -0.73 10.06
N GLU A 243 18.26 -0.95 8.93
CA GLU A 243 19.57 -0.46 8.51
C GLU A 243 19.61 -0.43 6.97
N ASP A 244 20.17 0.64 6.40
CA ASP A 244 20.31 0.82 4.94
C ASP A 244 20.89 -0.42 4.27
N ASP A 245 20.24 -0.97 3.24
CA ASP A 245 20.59 -2.20 2.53
C ASP A 245 20.52 -3.52 3.36
N ASP A 246 20.04 -3.52 4.62
CA ASP A 246 19.79 -4.75 5.38
C ASP A 246 18.35 -5.29 5.16
N TYR A 247 18.09 -5.78 3.98
CA TYR A 247 16.80 -6.35 3.54
C TYR A 247 16.34 -7.57 4.37
N GLY A 248 17.17 -8.08 5.26
CA GLY A 248 16.77 -9.11 6.22
C GLY A 248 15.84 -8.57 7.31
N ILE A 249 15.98 -7.29 7.63
CA ILE A 249 15.15 -6.58 8.61
C ILE A 249 13.94 -5.97 7.88
N LEU A 250 14.16 -4.94 7.06
CA LEU A 250 13.14 -4.26 6.26
C LEU A 250 13.64 -4.08 4.82
N ASN A 251 12.72 -3.91 3.87
CA ASN A 251 13.05 -3.65 2.48
C ASN A 251 11.96 -2.77 1.85
N GLU A 252 12.26 -1.48 1.67
CA GLU A 252 11.36 -0.48 1.11
C GLU A 252 9.96 -0.51 1.77
N GLN A 253 9.94 -0.45 3.11
CA GLN A 253 8.73 -0.58 3.91
C GLN A 253 7.80 0.64 3.79
N HIS A 254 6.54 0.44 4.18
CA HIS A 254 5.49 1.45 4.23
C HIS A 254 4.71 1.35 5.54
N ASN A 255 4.05 2.41 5.90
CA ASN A 255 3.06 2.58 6.95
C ASN A 255 3.39 1.73 8.20
N PRO A 256 4.45 2.06 8.96
CA PRO A 256 4.75 1.41 10.22
C PRO A 256 3.89 2.00 11.33
N ASP A 257 3.15 1.17 12.01
CA ASP A 257 2.32 1.54 13.14
C ASP A 257 2.95 1.23 14.49
N PHE A 258 2.78 2.13 15.44
CA PHE A 258 3.11 1.90 16.84
C PHE A 258 1.99 1.14 17.55
N ILE A 259 2.35 0.03 18.21
CA ILE A 259 1.42 -0.74 19.05
C ILE A 259 1.78 -0.54 20.52
N GLU A 260 0.87 0.04 21.30
CA GLU A 260 1.04 0.20 22.74
C GLU A 260 0.80 -1.15 23.46
N GLY A 261 1.89 -1.89 23.71
CA GLY A 261 1.79 -3.16 24.44
C GLY A 261 1.54 -2.98 25.93
N GLU A 262 0.71 -3.87 26.56
CA GLU A 262 0.47 -3.87 28.01
C GLU A 262 1.74 -4.04 28.86
N ASP A 263 2.81 -4.57 28.28
CA ASP A 263 4.11 -4.77 28.94
C ASP A 263 5.02 -3.52 28.87
N GLY A 264 4.56 -2.44 28.24
CA GLY A 264 5.27 -1.17 28.09
C GLY A 264 6.46 -1.25 27.14
N ARG A 265 6.52 -2.25 26.26
CA ARG A 265 7.54 -2.34 25.23
C ARG A 265 7.12 -1.57 23.99
N THR A 266 8.09 -0.87 23.41
CA THR A 266 7.93 -0.32 22.07
C THR A 266 7.74 -1.47 21.08
N THR A 267 6.61 -1.51 20.42
CA THR A 267 6.30 -2.50 19.38
C THR A 267 5.83 -1.77 18.13
N VAL A 268 6.28 -2.22 16.98
CA VAL A 268 5.94 -1.63 15.67
C VAL A 268 5.50 -2.75 14.75
N ILE A 269 4.38 -2.58 14.06
CA ILE A 269 3.97 -3.39 12.92
C ILE A 269 4.35 -2.63 11.65
N VAL A 270 4.75 -3.32 10.60
CA VAL A 270 5.28 -2.71 9.37
C VAL A 270 4.86 -3.52 8.16
N ALA A 271 4.38 -2.86 7.13
CA ALA A 271 4.28 -3.43 5.79
C ALA A 271 5.68 -3.46 5.15
N ASP A 272 6.35 -4.61 5.19
CA ASP A 272 7.69 -4.84 4.62
C ASP A 272 7.57 -5.21 3.15
N SER A 273 7.37 -4.16 2.33
CA SER A 273 6.78 -4.22 0.99
C SER A 273 7.54 -5.09 0.01
N GLU A 274 8.81 -4.82 -0.24
CA GLU A 274 9.61 -5.57 -1.22
C GLU A 274 10.03 -6.97 -0.72
N ASN A 275 9.73 -7.27 0.54
CA ASN A 275 9.83 -8.62 1.11
C ASN A 275 8.51 -9.42 1.06
N ASP A 276 7.44 -8.85 0.47
CA ASP A 276 6.12 -9.46 0.36
C ASP A 276 5.58 -9.99 1.71
N ARG A 277 5.72 -9.19 2.78
CA ARG A 277 5.34 -9.60 4.13
C ARG A 277 4.89 -8.41 5.00
N VAL A 278 4.12 -8.73 6.05
CA VAL A 278 3.89 -7.84 7.19
C VAL A 278 4.70 -8.38 8.37
N VAL A 279 5.34 -7.50 9.15
CA VAL A 279 6.19 -7.89 10.29
C VAL A 279 5.84 -7.09 11.54
N GLU A 280 5.98 -7.72 12.71
CA GLU A 280 5.89 -7.07 14.01
C GLU A 280 7.25 -7.19 14.72
N TYR A 281 7.79 -6.07 15.17
CA TYR A 281 9.02 -5.99 15.96
C TYR A 281 8.74 -5.40 17.33
N SER A 282 9.37 -5.96 18.38
CA SER A 282 9.33 -5.40 19.73
C SER A 282 10.74 -5.13 20.24
N ARG A 283 10.93 -4.00 20.92
CA ARG A 283 12.20 -3.71 21.62
C ARG A 283 12.36 -4.59 22.85
N THR A 284 13.54 -5.13 23.01
CA THR A 284 13.92 -5.89 24.20
C THR A 284 14.37 -4.95 25.32
N ALA A 285 14.58 -5.48 26.52
CA ALA A 285 15.12 -4.70 27.65
C ALA A 285 16.57 -4.22 27.45
N ASP A 286 17.27 -4.78 26.47
CA ASP A 286 18.65 -4.40 26.11
C ASP A 286 18.67 -3.44 24.90
N ASP A 287 17.51 -2.84 24.55
CA ASP A 287 17.30 -1.93 23.42
C ASP A 287 17.53 -2.52 22.02
N GLU A 288 17.55 -3.85 21.92
CA GLU A 288 17.63 -4.57 20.66
C GLU A 288 16.22 -4.84 20.07
N TRP A 289 16.09 -4.95 18.74
CA TRP A 289 14.83 -5.31 18.08
C TRP A 289 14.72 -6.82 17.91
N GLU A 290 13.57 -7.38 18.28
CA GLU A 290 13.19 -8.78 18.06
C GLU A 290 11.96 -8.85 17.18
N ARG A 291 12.03 -9.56 16.04
CA ARG A 291 10.85 -9.82 15.23
C ARG A 291 9.97 -10.84 15.94
N THR A 292 8.83 -10.39 16.42
CA THR A 292 7.89 -11.21 17.18
C THR A 292 6.92 -11.97 16.30
N TRP A 293 6.60 -11.40 15.12
CA TRP A 293 5.67 -12.03 14.20
C TRP A 293 5.99 -11.66 12.75
N SER A 294 5.56 -12.50 11.83
CA SER A 294 5.58 -12.21 10.40
C SER A 294 4.45 -12.94 9.69
N LEU A 295 3.82 -12.28 8.72
CA LEU A 295 2.81 -12.81 7.81
C LEU A 295 3.34 -12.73 6.38
N SER A 296 3.32 -13.85 5.65
CA SER A 296 3.76 -13.89 4.25
C SER A 296 3.04 -14.99 3.45
N GLY A 297 3.23 -15.05 2.15
CA GLY A 297 2.63 -16.07 1.28
C GLY A 297 1.13 -15.82 1.01
N GLY A 298 0.41 -16.83 0.49
CA GLY A 298 -1.00 -16.68 0.12
C GLY A 298 -1.27 -15.64 -0.97
N GLY A 299 -0.24 -15.28 -1.76
CA GLY A 299 -0.33 -14.26 -2.79
C GLY A 299 -0.22 -12.83 -2.28
N LEU A 300 0.20 -12.61 -1.01
CA LEU A 300 0.57 -11.29 -0.51
C LEU A 300 1.72 -10.74 -1.34
N HIS A 301 1.55 -9.54 -1.87
CA HIS A 301 2.51 -8.97 -2.81
C HIS A 301 2.60 -7.45 -2.66
N GLU A 302 3.72 -6.99 -2.13
CA GLU A 302 4.03 -5.58 -1.91
C GLU A 302 2.96 -4.87 -1.05
N PRO A 303 2.71 -5.34 0.20
CA PRO A 303 1.76 -4.68 1.11
C PRO A 303 2.21 -3.23 1.36
N ARG A 304 1.24 -2.34 1.54
CA ARG A 304 1.48 -0.91 1.81
C ARG A 304 1.16 -0.53 3.23
N ASP A 305 0.19 -1.22 3.81
CA ASP A 305 -0.33 -0.87 5.10
C ASP A 305 -0.72 -2.11 5.90
N ALA A 306 -0.69 -2.04 7.24
CA ALA A 306 -1.06 -3.14 8.12
C ALA A 306 -1.43 -2.70 9.54
N ASP A 307 -2.73 -2.59 9.84
CA ASP A 307 -3.22 -2.21 11.17
C ASP A 307 -3.54 -3.38 12.07
N ARG A 308 -3.13 -3.30 13.32
CA ARG A 308 -3.55 -4.23 14.33
C ARG A 308 -4.90 -3.81 14.94
N LEU A 309 -5.95 -4.52 14.56
CA LEU A 309 -7.31 -4.26 15.02
C LEU A 309 -7.54 -4.67 16.49
N PRO A 310 -8.51 -4.03 17.20
CA PRO A 310 -8.83 -4.34 18.61
C PRO A 310 -9.19 -5.82 18.86
N ASN A 311 -9.71 -6.53 17.86
CA ASN A 311 -10.01 -7.97 17.96
C ASN A 311 -8.76 -8.87 17.86
N GLY A 312 -7.58 -8.29 17.64
CA GLY A 312 -6.29 -8.96 17.46
C GLY A 312 -6.00 -9.42 16.03
N ASN A 313 -6.93 -9.25 15.10
CA ASN A 313 -6.67 -9.45 13.67
C ASN A 313 -5.80 -8.32 13.12
N THR A 314 -5.30 -8.48 11.91
CA THR A 314 -4.56 -7.46 11.17
C THR A 314 -5.32 -7.13 9.90
N LEU A 315 -5.65 -5.86 9.69
CA LEU A 315 -6.10 -5.33 8.41
C LEU A 315 -4.84 -5.14 7.55
N VAL A 316 -4.86 -5.55 6.30
CA VAL A 316 -3.68 -5.48 5.42
C VAL A 316 -4.09 -4.95 4.07
N THR A 317 -3.40 -3.94 3.61
CA THR A 317 -3.52 -3.39 2.26
C THR A 317 -2.47 -4.03 1.36
N ASP A 318 -2.92 -4.97 0.52
CA ASP A 318 -2.09 -5.75 -0.42
C ASP A 318 -2.07 -5.06 -1.79
N ARG A 319 -1.11 -4.14 -1.98
CA ARG A 319 -1.05 -3.22 -3.13
C ARG A 319 -1.07 -3.93 -4.48
N ARG A 320 -0.16 -4.86 -4.72
CA ARG A 320 -0.09 -5.60 -5.99
C ARG A 320 -0.99 -6.82 -6.02
N GLY A 321 -1.50 -7.24 -4.87
CA GLY A 321 -2.61 -8.15 -4.77
C GLY A 321 -3.94 -7.51 -5.16
N HIS A 322 -3.99 -6.16 -5.27
CA HIS A 322 -5.19 -5.38 -5.59
C HIS A 322 -6.36 -5.66 -4.65
N ARG A 323 -6.07 -5.77 -3.35
CA ARG A 323 -7.05 -6.15 -2.34
C ARG A 323 -6.72 -5.58 -0.98
N VAL A 324 -7.75 -5.47 -0.14
CA VAL A 324 -7.62 -5.27 1.30
C VAL A 324 -8.22 -6.48 1.99
N LEU A 325 -7.56 -6.95 3.05
CA LEU A 325 -7.94 -8.18 3.73
C LEU A 325 -7.73 -8.08 5.24
N GLU A 326 -8.62 -8.72 6.01
CA GLU A 326 -8.47 -8.92 7.45
C GLU A 326 -8.01 -10.34 7.73
N VAL A 327 -6.90 -10.46 8.49
CA VAL A 327 -6.22 -11.73 8.75
C VAL A 327 -6.14 -11.98 10.25
N THR A 328 -6.47 -13.20 10.68
CA THR A 328 -6.30 -13.60 12.08
C THR A 328 -4.83 -13.63 12.50
N PRO A 329 -4.50 -13.59 13.81
CA PRO A 329 -3.12 -13.74 14.30
C PRO A 329 -2.40 -15.00 13.83
N ARG A 330 -3.14 -15.97 13.27
CA ARG A 330 -2.61 -17.24 12.74
C ARG A 330 -2.46 -17.26 11.23
N GLY A 331 -2.79 -16.16 10.55
CA GLY A 331 -2.64 -16.04 9.10
C GLY A 331 -3.84 -16.52 8.28
N GLU A 332 -5.03 -16.68 8.88
CA GLU A 332 -6.24 -17.05 8.16
C GLU A 332 -7.02 -15.82 7.74
N VAL A 333 -7.29 -15.65 6.44
CA VAL A 333 -8.12 -14.55 5.89
C VAL A 333 -9.57 -14.76 6.30
N VAL A 334 -10.19 -13.74 6.90
CA VAL A 334 -11.59 -13.77 7.34
C VAL A 334 -12.47 -12.79 6.58
N TRP A 335 -11.88 -11.77 6.00
CA TRP A 335 -12.55 -10.79 5.18
C TRP A 335 -11.60 -10.31 4.08
N GLU A 336 -12.12 -10.06 2.88
CA GLU A 336 -11.31 -9.64 1.73
C GLU A 336 -12.19 -8.97 0.68
N VAL A 337 -11.73 -7.83 0.16
CA VAL A 337 -12.33 -7.10 -0.96
C VAL A 337 -11.28 -6.74 -1.99
N TYR A 338 -11.70 -6.62 -3.26
CA TYR A 338 -10.86 -6.15 -4.35
C TYR A 338 -10.82 -4.63 -4.38
N THR A 339 -9.67 -4.08 -4.57
CA THR A 339 -9.41 -2.64 -4.56
C THR A 339 -8.45 -2.24 -5.69
N PRO A 340 -8.84 -2.45 -6.96
CA PRO A 340 -7.99 -2.08 -8.08
C PRO A 340 -8.04 -0.56 -8.32
N TRP A 341 -6.97 0.10 -8.70
CA TRP A 341 -5.64 -0.42 -8.93
C TRP A 341 -4.71 0.14 -7.87
N GLN A 342 -4.05 -0.73 -7.15
CA GLN A 342 -3.06 -0.38 -6.12
C GLN A 342 -3.68 0.38 -4.93
N PRO A 343 -4.35 -0.32 -4.00
CA PRO A 343 -4.76 0.26 -2.73
C PRO A 343 -3.51 0.72 -1.96
N TYR A 344 -3.65 1.79 -1.19
CA TYR A 344 -2.54 2.35 -0.44
C TYR A 344 -2.73 2.18 1.06
N ASP A 345 -3.88 2.57 1.57
CA ASP A 345 -4.22 2.56 2.97
C ASP A 345 -5.65 2.05 3.21
N ALA A 346 -5.94 1.53 4.42
CA ALA A 346 -7.26 1.02 4.75
C ALA A 346 -7.60 1.19 6.24
N GLU A 347 -8.65 1.94 6.52
CA GLU A 347 -9.12 2.23 7.86
C GLU A 347 -10.42 1.52 8.25
N ARG A 348 -10.51 1.03 9.49
CA ARG A 348 -11.72 0.45 10.04
C ARG A 348 -12.53 1.51 10.77
N VAL A 349 -13.73 1.86 10.27
CA VAL A 349 -14.60 2.83 10.93
C VAL A 349 -14.92 2.41 12.36
N GLY A 350 -14.69 3.34 13.31
CA GLY A 350 -14.92 3.13 14.73
C GLY A 350 -13.72 2.61 15.52
N THR A 351 -12.55 2.51 14.89
CA THR A 351 -11.25 2.45 15.56
C THR A 351 -10.57 3.82 15.48
N ASP A 352 -9.58 4.08 16.33
CA ASP A 352 -8.67 5.21 16.12
C ASP A 352 -7.79 4.92 14.89
N PRO A 353 -7.22 5.93 14.22
CA PRO A 353 -6.28 5.72 13.14
C PRO A 353 -5.12 4.81 13.55
N GLY A 354 -4.72 3.91 12.66
CA GLY A 354 -3.62 2.98 12.89
C GLY A 354 -3.94 1.81 13.83
N SER A 355 -2.97 1.34 14.58
CA SER A 355 -3.01 0.07 15.33
C SER A 355 -3.43 0.22 16.79
N GLU A 356 -4.67 -0.12 17.14
CA GLU A 356 -5.20 -0.13 18.51
C GLU A 356 -5.17 -1.50 19.21
N GLY A 357 -4.87 -2.55 18.47
CA GLY A 357 -4.99 -3.93 18.92
C GLY A 357 -3.82 -4.43 19.75
N PRO A 358 -3.91 -5.68 20.27
CA PRO A 358 -2.84 -6.27 21.06
C PRO A 358 -1.66 -6.70 20.21
N THR A 359 -0.45 -6.71 20.80
CA THR A 359 0.72 -7.34 20.18
C THR A 359 0.51 -8.84 19.98
N MET A 360 1.22 -9.46 19.04
CA MET A 360 1.16 -10.92 18.85
C MET A 360 1.65 -11.70 20.06
N ARG A 361 2.50 -11.12 20.88
CA ARG A 361 2.91 -11.67 22.18
C ARG A 361 1.73 -11.74 23.17
N GLN A 362 0.92 -10.69 23.26
CA GLN A 362 -0.24 -10.66 24.16
C GLN A 362 -1.31 -11.71 23.79
N VAL A 363 -1.52 -11.94 22.50
CA VAL A 363 -2.46 -12.98 22.02
C VAL A 363 -1.85 -14.37 21.89
N GLY A 364 -0.55 -14.53 22.21
CA GLY A 364 0.15 -15.82 22.15
C GLY A 364 0.29 -16.40 20.73
N ALA A 365 0.47 -15.50 19.76
CA ALA A 365 0.55 -15.83 18.33
C ALA A 365 1.89 -15.47 17.70
N GLU A 366 2.95 -15.33 18.49
CA GLU A 366 4.31 -15.05 18.01
C GLU A 366 4.79 -16.08 16.98
N GLY A 367 5.67 -15.66 16.09
CA GLY A 367 6.36 -16.47 15.07
C GLY A 367 5.83 -16.27 13.65
N ASP A 368 6.47 -16.92 12.70
CA ASP A 368 6.17 -16.78 11.28
C ASP A 368 4.83 -17.46 10.93
N ARG A 369 4.03 -16.79 10.11
CA ARG A 369 2.74 -17.25 9.60
C ARG A 369 2.72 -17.24 8.08
N THR A 370 2.03 -18.22 7.52
CA THR A 370 1.69 -18.22 6.10
C THR A 370 0.23 -17.87 5.97
N MET A 371 -0.08 -16.86 5.14
CA MET A 371 -1.44 -16.48 4.85
C MET A 371 -2.19 -17.60 4.14
N THR A 372 -3.43 -17.84 4.55
CA THR A 372 -4.30 -18.91 4.02
C THR A 372 -5.74 -18.44 3.94
N GLY A 373 -6.52 -19.00 3.01
CA GLY A 373 -7.97 -18.78 2.90
C GLY A 373 -8.38 -17.58 2.03
N GLY A 374 -7.43 -16.77 1.57
CA GLY A 374 -7.71 -15.67 0.63
C GLY A 374 -7.91 -16.16 -0.81
N THR A 375 -8.47 -15.30 -1.63
CA THR A 375 -8.73 -15.54 -3.04
C THR A 375 -7.55 -15.02 -3.87
N ILE A 376 -7.19 -15.73 -4.93
CA ILE A 376 -6.26 -15.23 -5.95
C ILE A 376 -7.12 -14.83 -7.16
N PHE A 377 -7.10 -13.55 -7.48
CA PHE A 377 -7.89 -12.99 -8.57
C PHE A 377 -7.24 -13.22 -9.92
N ASP A 378 -8.09 -13.31 -10.94
CA ASP A 378 -7.62 -13.12 -12.30
C ASP A 378 -7.84 -11.65 -12.75
N THR A 379 -7.22 -11.31 -13.88
CA THR A 379 -7.28 -9.93 -14.42
C THR A 379 -8.72 -9.52 -14.78
N GLU A 380 -9.57 -10.45 -15.19
CA GLU A 380 -10.97 -10.15 -15.59
C GLU A 380 -11.82 -9.78 -14.37
N GLU A 381 -11.62 -10.43 -13.24
CA GLU A 381 -12.28 -10.10 -11.97
C GLU A 381 -11.88 -8.72 -11.48
N ILE A 382 -10.57 -8.41 -11.48
CA ILE A 382 -10.04 -7.09 -11.12
C ILE A 382 -10.58 -6.00 -12.04
N GLU A 383 -10.59 -6.20 -13.36
CA GLU A 383 -11.16 -5.25 -14.32
C GLU A 383 -12.67 -5.04 -14.10
N SER A 384 -13.39 -6.10 -13.76
CA SER A 384 -14.82 -6.03 -13.46
C SER A 384 -15.07 -5.21 -12.19
N CYS A 385 -14.27 -5.40 -11.15
CA CYS A 385 -14.34 -4.61 -9.94
C CYS A 385 -14.01 -3.13 -10.22
N TYR A 386 -12.93 -2.83 -10.93
CA TYR A 386 -12.59 -1.46 -11.29
C TYR A 386 -13.71 -0.76 -12.06
N ALA A 387 -14.29 -1.44 -13.04
CA ALA A 387 -15.43 -0.90 -13.80
C ALA A 387 -16.66 -0.66 -12.91
N HIS A 388 -16.87 -1.51 -11.89
CA HIS A 388 -17.93 -1.31 -10.91
C HIS A 388 -17.67 -0.08 -10.05
N LEU A 389 -16.49 0.04 -9.44
CA LEU A 389 -16.13 1.18 -8.58
C LEU A 389 -16.19 2.52 -9.31
N THR A 390 -15.64 2.60 -10.52
CA THR A 390 -15.68 3.83 -11.33
C THR A 390 -17.06 4.17 -11.89
N GLY A 391 -18.00 3.25 -11.88
CA GLY A 391 -19.39 3.44 -12.28
C GLY A 391 -20.32 3.81 -11.12
N VAL A 392 -19.85 3.78 -9.87
CA VAL A 392 -20.59 4.23 -8.69
C VAL A 392 -20.55 5.76 -8.65
N GLU A 393 -21.72 6.41 -8.59
CA GLU A 393 -21.78 7.83 -8.35
C GLU A 393 -21.31 8.12 -6.90
N ARG A 394 -20.84 9.36 -6.66
CA ARG A 394 -20.50 9.80 -5.30
C ARG A 394 -21.71 9.60 -4.38
N ASP A 395 -21.55 8.81 -3.36
CA ASP A 395 -22.57 8.42 -2.40
C ASP A 395 -21.94 8.36 -1.00
N ARG A 396 -22.65 7.89 -0.01
CA ARG A 396 -22.15 7.74 1.36
C ARG A 396 -20.98 6.76 1.42
N LEU A 397 -19.87 7.20 1.95
CA LEU A 397 -18.73 6.31 2.24
C LEU A 397 -19.01 5.45 3.46
N VAL A 398 -19.63 6.04 4.48
CA VAL A 398 -20.00 5.39 5.74
C VAL A 398 -21.48 5.60 6.02
N PRO A 399 -22.24 4.56 6.40
CA PRO A 399 -23.63 4.69 6.82
C PRO A 399 -23.76 5.62 8.04
N GLU A 400 -24.88 6.34 8.12
CA GLU A 400 -25.15 7.33 9.19
C GLU A 400 -25.17 6.69 10.58
N ASP A 401 -25.62 5.45 10.70
CA ASP A 401 -25.65 4.66 11.92
C ASP A 401 -24.28 4.16 12.39
N GLU A 402 -23.30 4.14 11.52
CA GLU A 402 -21.90 3.80 11.85
C GLU A 402 -21.08 5.04 12.23
N LEU A 403 -21.42 6.23 11.73
CA LEU A 403 -20.70 7.48 12.01
C LEU A 403 -20.68 7.86 13.49
N TRP A 404 -21.71 7.47 14.23
CA TRP A 404 -21.92 7.94 15.61
C TRP A 404 -21.85 6.83 16.67
N GLY A 405 -21.66 5.57 16.27
CA GLY A 405 -21.65 4.40 17.15
C GLY A 405 -22.95 4.26 17.98
N ASP A 406 -23.11 3.19 18.72
CA ASP A 406 -24.22 2.98 19.66
C ASP A 406 -24.11 3.92 20.88
N GLY A 407 -24.27 5.24 20.69
CA GLY A 407 -24.44 6.24 21.75
C GLY A 407 -23.19 6.88 22.32
N GLY A 408 -22.08 6.92 21.59
CA GLY A 408 -20.95 7.79 21.92
C GLY A 408 -21.32 9.26 21.62
N GLU A 409 -21.71 10.05 22.66
CA GLU A 409 -21.76 11.51 22.53
C GLU A 409 -20.34 11.97 22.17
N LEU A 410 -20.14 12.47 20.95
CA LEU A 410 -18.97 13.30 20.66
C LEU A 410 -19.00 14.44 21.69
N GLY A 411 -17.95 14.50 22.52
CA GLY A 411 -17.83 15.52 23.54
C GLY A 411 -18.04 16.91 22.91
N ASP A 412 -18.70 17.81 23.65
CA ASP A 412 -19.20 19.15 23.32
C ASP A 412 -18.27 20.11 22.50
N ALA A 413 -17.44 19.61 21.58
CA ALA A 413 -16.59 20.42 20.71
C ALA A 413 -17.30 20.93 19.43
N ALA A 414 -18.51 20.44 19.12
CA ALA A 414 -19.20 20.73 17.86
C ALA A 414 -20.24 21.87 17.93
N THR A 415 -20.13 22.85 18.84
CA THR A 415 -20.98 24.06 18.82
C THR A 415 -20.17 25.36 18.72
N ALA A 416 -19.30 25.46 17.74
CA ALA A 416 -18.85 26.76 17.24
C ALA A 416 -19.77 27.17 16.08
N THR A 417 -20.81 27.92 16.40
CA THR A 417 -21.70 28.55 15.41
C THR A 417 -20.87 29.46 14.51
N PRO A 418 -20.95 29.35 13.16
CA PRO A 418 -20.31 30.31 12.28
C PRO A 418 -20.93 31.70 12.50
N GLY A 419 -20.11 32.66 12.84
CA GLY A 419 -20.51 34.06 12.94
C GLY A 419 -20.93 34.57 11.58
N ASP A 420 -22.17 35.10 11.54
CA ASP A 420 -22.77 35.85 10.45
C ASP A 420 -21.87 37.05 10.04
N GLY A 421 -21.18 36.94 8.92
CA GLY A 421 -20.36 37.98 8.27
C GLY A 421 -20.83 38.23 6.85
N GLY A 422 -21.63 39.25 6.69
CA GLY A 422 -22.40 39.66 5.52
C GLY A 422 -21.62 39.74 4.22
N ALA A 423 -22.31 39.39 3.18
CA ALA A 423 -21.97 39.56 1.78
C ALA A 423 -21.93 41.04 1.39
N GLU A 424 -20.92 41.45 0.64
CA GLU A 424 -21.10 42.51 -0.39
C GLU A 424 -20.38 42.11 -1.69
N GLY A 425 -21.14 42.17 -2.76
CA GLY A 425 -20.81 41.71 -4.08
C GLY A 425 -19.82 42.58 -4.84
N GLY A 426 -19.20 41.96 -5.80
CA GLY A 426 -18.42 42.60 -6.86
C GLY A 426 -18.48 41.76 -8.13
N SER A 427 -19.30 42.20 -9.06
CA SER A 427 -19.37 41.69 -10.42
C SER A 427 -18.13 42.09 -11.22
N GLY A 428 -17.61 41.19 -12.01
CA GLY A 428 -16.59 41.44 -13.00
C GLY A 428 -16.59 40.38 -14.08
N ASP A 429 -17.14 40.72 -15.21
CA ASP A 429 -17.16 39.96 -16.46
C ASP A 429 -15.75 39.77 -17.03
N GLY A 430 -15.55 38.66 -17.76
CA GLY A 430 -14.67 38.70 -18.92
C GLY A 430 -13.71 37.54 -19.10
N ASP A 431 -14.06 36.78 -20.04
CA ASP A 431 -13.34 36.23 -21.18
C ASP A 431 -12.87 34.75 -21.10
N ALA A 432 -13.52 34.05 -22.02
CA ALA A 432 -13.08 32.78 -22.57
C ALA A 432 -11.71 32.94 -23.25
N ASP A 433 -10.80 32.00 -22.99
CA ASP A 433 -9.73 31.65 -23.92
C ASP A 433 -9.36 30.16 -23.75
N ASP A 434 -9.59 29.53 -24.81
CA ASP A 434 -8.78 28.80 -25.76
C ASP A 434 -7.93 27.67 -25.18
N GLY A 435 -8.38 26.50 -25.61
CA GLY A 435 -7.69 25.24 -25.39
C GLY A 435 -6.26 25.26 -25.93
N THR A 436 -5.32 25.05 -25.04
CA THR A 436 -4.01 24.55 -25.41
C THR A 436 -3.78 23.24 -24.73
N ASP A 437 -3.55 22.21 -25.55
CA ASP A 437 -3.05 20.90 -25.18
C ASP A 437 -1.93 21.02 -24.13
N ARG A 438 -2.26 20.81 -22.88
CA ARG A 438 -1.24 20.61 -21.85
C ARG A 438 -0.76 19.17 -21.98
N VAL A 439 0.42 19.02 -22.51
CA VAL A 439 1.19 17.79 -22.43
C VAL A 439 1.45 17.53 -20.95
N TRP A 440 0.73 16.58 -20.39
CA TRP A 440 0.95 16.09 -19.04
C TRP A 440 2.34 15.45 -19.00
N THR A 441 3.30 16.10 -18.36
CA THR A 441 4.55 15.43 -18.01
C THR A 441 4.20 14.38 -16.97
N THR A 442 4.31 13.12 -17.36
CA THR A 442 4.18 11.99 -16.45
C THR A 442 5.16 12.17 -15.30
N VAL A 443 4.64 12.34 -14.09
CA VAL A 443 5.42 12.08 -12.88
C VAL A 443 5.82 10.61 -12.96
N PRO A 444 7.09 10.24 -12.78
CA PRO A 444 7.47 8.83 -12.73
C PRO A 444 6.63 8.15 -11.66
N ASP A 445 5.85 7.15 -12.05
CA ASP A 445 5.21 6.24 -11.13
C ASP A 445 6.30 5.58 -10.29
N GLU A 446 6.08 5.42 -8.99
CA GLU A 446 6.98 4.68 -8.09
C GLU A 446 7.32 3.29 -8.62
N SER A 447 6.40 2.69 -9.41
CA SER A 447 6.62 1.41 -10.09
C SER A 447 7.61 1.49 -11.27
N THR A 448 8.07 2.69 -11.69
CA THR A 448 9.04 2.86 -12.79
C THR A 448 10.49 2.98 -12.34
N VAL A 449 10.79 2.97 -11.05
CA VAL A 449 12.11 2.57 -10.61
C VAL A 449 12.23 1.11 -11.05
N GLU A 450 12.91 0.86 -12.17
CA GLU A 450 13.22 -0.47 -12.62
C GLU A 450 13.84 -1.21 -11.44
N THR A 451 13.04 -2.02 -10.74
CA THR A 451 13.56 -3.17 -10.02
C THR A 451 14.51 -3.80 -11.01
N PRO A 452 15.79 -4.06 -10.70
CA PRO A 452 16.66 -4.78 -11.60
C PRO A 452 15.91 -6.05 -11.95
N GLY A 453 15.31 -6.08 -13.16
CA GLY A 453 14.44 -7.16 -13.57
C GLY A 453 15.14 -8.44 -13.22
N PHE A 454 14.45 -9.38 -12.63
CA PHE A 454 14.93 -10.74 -12.46
C PHE A 454 15.37 -11.20 -13.83
N GLY A 455 16.63 -10.91 -14.15
CA GLY A 455 17.28 -11.40 -15.35
C GLY A 455 17.11 -12.91 -15.27
N VAL A 456 16.53 -13.48 -16.33
CA VAL A 456 16.48 -14.92 -16.57
C VAL A 456 17.72 -15.53 -15.94
N PRO A 457 17.60 -16.48 -14.98
CA PRO A 457 18.74 -16.96 -14.20
C PRO A 457 19.90 -17.21 -15.12
N ALA A 458 21.09 -16.75 -14.81
CA ALA A 458 22.31 -16.83 -15.64
C ALA A 458 22.57 -18.27 -16.15
N ALA A 459 21.94 -19.28 -15.59
CA ALA A 459 21.93 -20.67 -16.03
C ALA A 459 21.26 -20.89 -17.40
N VAL A 460 20.22 -20.14 -17.79
CA VAL A 460 19.55 -20.31 -19.09
C VAL A 460 20.33 -19.59 -20.19
N ALA A 461 20.92 -18.43 -19.89
CA ALA A 461 21.81 -17.73 -20.84
C ALA A 461 23.11 -18.51 -21.11
N GLY A 462 23.64 -19.21 -20.10
CA GLY A 462 24.79 -20.09 -20.24
C GLY A 462 24.50 -21.31 -21.12
N LEU A 463 23.32 -21.88 -21.08
CA LEU A 463 22.95 -23.02 -21.92
C LEU A 463 22.81 -22.67 -23.42
N VAL A 464 22.29 -21.49 -23.76
CA VAL A 464 22.15 -21.01 -25.11
C VAL A 464 23.53 -20.65 -25.69
N ALA A 465 24.42 -20.04 -24.90
CA ALA A 465 25.79 -19.73 -25.33
C ALA A 465 26.65 -21.01 -25.54
N ALA A 466 26.49 -22.02 -24.68
CA ALA A 466 27.19 -23.29 -24.83
C ALA A 466 26.71 -24.08 -26.06
N ALA A 467 25.43 -24.04 -26.40
CA ALA A 467 24.91 -24.68 -27.61
C ALA A 467 25.42 -24.00 -28.89
N ALA A 468 25.51 -22.67 -28.91
CA ALA A 468 26.05 -21.92 -30.04
C ALA A 468 27.56 -22.19 -30.24
N LEU A 469 28.34 -22.31 -29.17
CA LEU A 469 29.76 -22.62 -29.23
C LEU A 469 30.03 -24.07 -29.70
N ALA A 470 29.19 -25.03 -29.30
CA ALA A 470 29.29 -26.41 -29.74
C ALA A 470 29.03 -26.57 -31.25
N VAL A 471 28.04 -25.82 -31.80
CA VAL A 471 27.77 -25.80 -33.25
C VAL A 471 28.92 -25.18 -34.05
N ALA A 472 29.52 -24.10 -33.54
CA ALA A 472 30.66 -23.46 -34.19
C ALA A 472 31.93 -24.32 -34.19
N LEU A 473 32.17 -25.11 -33.13
CA LEU A 473 33.32 -26.03 -33.03
C LEU A 473 33.18 -27.25 -33.94
N VAL A 474 31.96 -27.73 -34.16
CA VAL A 474 31.70 -28.84 -35.11
C VAL A 474 31.85 -28.37 -36.55
N ALA A 475 31.48 -27.14 -36.86
CA ALA A 475 31.67 -26.56 -38.21
C ALA A 475 33.17 -26.36 -38.56
N ARG A 476 34.03 -25.96 -37.59
CA ARG A 476 35.49 -25.77 -37.82
C ARG A 476 36.31 -27.05 -37.92
N ARG A 477 35.77 -28.22 -37.59
CA ARG A 477 36.46 -29.53 -37.77
C ARG A 477 36.14 -30.19 -39.10
N ARG A 478 35.44 -29.55 -40.02
CA ARG A 478 35.07 -30.06 -41.34
C ARG A 478 35.72 -29.30 -42.50
N GLU A 479 36.59 -28.34 -42.20
CA GLU A 479 37.59 -27.81 -43.10
C GLU A 479 38.99 -28.37 -42.74
#